data_07c22292de48561f497d77cddeffe376
#
_entry.id   07c22292de48561f497d77cddeffe376
#
_cell.length_a   1.000
_cell.length_b   1.000
_cell.length_c   1.000
_cell.angle_alpha   90.00
_cell.angle_beta   90.00
_cell.angle_gamma   90.00
#
_symmetry.space_group_name_H-M   'P 1'
#
loop_
_entity.id
_entity.type
_entity.pdbx_description
1 polymer ?
#
loop_
_entity_poly.entity_id
_entity_poly.type
_entity_poly.pdbx_seq_one_letter_code
_entity_poly.pdbx_strand_id
1 'polypeptide(L)'
;MDVFAKYISGIDNPDHRLKAEEILSWTAGQFPNLEAQIKWNKPTFTDHGTYIIMFAAAKNHLSILPEKETMEHFADDIAQARYSASSRLFRIRWTDPVHYDLLKKIIEFNIKEKAENPGFWR
;
A
#
# COMPACT_ATOMS: atom_id res chain seq x y z
N MET A 1 12.29 9.13 -1.18
CA MET A 1 12.70 7.71 -1.14
C MET A 1 13.34 7.30 -2.44
N ASP A 2 14.58 6.91 -2.37
CA ASP A 2 15.38 6.64 -3.58
C ASP A 2 14.82 5.49 -4.41
N VAL A 3 14.35 4.42 -3.76
CA VAL A 3 13.81 3.24 -4.46
C VAL A 3 12.60 3.59 -5.31
N PHE A 4 11.77 4.50 -4.84
CA PHE A 4 10.52 4.88 -5.51
C PHE A 4 10.58 6.20 -6.27
N ALA A 5 11.74 6.87 -6.27
CA ALA A 5 11.86 8.22 -6.84
C ALA A 5 11.44 8.28 -8.31
N LYS A 6 11.88 7.30 -9.10
CA LYS A 6 11.55 7.26 -10.53
C LYS A 6 10.06 7.03 -10.73
N TYR A 7 9.46 6.13 -9.95
CA TYR A 7 8.02 5.88 -10.02
C TYR A 7 7.22 7.15 -9.70
N ILE A 8 7.58 7.81 -8.59
CA ILE A 8 6.91 9.04 -8.15
C ILE A 8 7.05 10.14 -9.21
N SER A 9 8.23 10.30 -9.78
CA SER A 9 8.47 11.34 -10.80
C SER A 9 7.65 11.11 -12.07
N GLY A 10 7.20 9.89 -12.32
CA GLY A 10 6.34 9.56 -13.45
C GLY A 10 4.88 9.90 -13.26
N ILE A 11 4.47 10.34 -12.06
CA ILE A 11 3.10 10.78 -11.80
C ILE A 11 2.98 12.23 -12.28
N ASP A 12 2.10 12.49 -13.27
CA ASP A 12 2.04 13.77 -13.95
C ASP A 12 1.60 14.93 -13.06
N ASN A 13 0.59 14.70 -12.20
CA ASN A 13 0.04 15.76 -11.36
C ASN A 13 0.92 15.97 -10.14
N PRO A 14 1.41 17.22 -9.89
CA PRO A 14 2.29 17.46 -8.75
C PRO A 14 1.65 17.21 -7.38
N ASP A 15 0.35 17.46 -7.24
CA ASP A 15 -0.34 17.17 -5.98
C ASP A 15 -0.45 15.67 -5.72
N HIS A 16 -0.66 14.90 -6.78
CA HIS A 16 -0.68 13.43 -6.70
C HIS A 16 0.70 12.89 -6.32
N ARG A 17 1.77 13.47 -6.90
CA ARG A 17 3.14 13.09 -6.55
C ARG A 17 3.43 13.30 -5.06
N LEU A 18 3.04 14.46 -4.55
CA LEU A 18 3.26 14.79 -3.13
C LEU A 18 2.52 13.80 -2.22
N LYS A 19 1.28 13.49 -2.56
CA LYS A 19 0.48 12.57 -1.76
C LYS A 19 1.04 11.14 -1.80
N ALA A 20 1.43 10.67 -2.98
CA ALA A 20 2.04 9.36 -3.13
C ALA A 20 3.35 9.27 -2.34
N GLU A 21 4.20 10.30 -2.43
CA GLU A 21 5.44 10.36 -1.67
C GLU A 21 5.19 10.33 -0.18
N GLU A 22 4.20 11.10 0.29
CA GLU A 22 3.83 11.13 1.70
C GLU A 22 3.44 9.74 2.20
N ILE A 23 2.57 9.05 1.47
CA ILE A 23 2.10 7.72 1.88
C ILE A 23 3.23 6.70 1.87
N LEU A 24 4.06 6.71 0.84
CA LEU A 24 5.18 5.77 0.73
C LEU A 24 6.25 6.04 1.81
N SER A 25 6.55 7.31 2.06
CA SER A 25 7.50 7.69 3.11
C SER A 25 6.97 7.34 4.49
N TRP A 26 5.68 7.55 4.72
CA TRP A 26 5.04 7.17 5.98
C TRP A 26 5.16 5.66 6.20
N THR A 27 4.88 4.87 5.17
CA THR A 27 4.97 3.41 5.26
C THR A 27 6.39 2.96 5.62
N ALA A 28 7.38 3.51 4.93
CA ALA A 28 8.77 3.17 5.20
C ALA A 28 9.21 3.58 6.61
N GLY A 29 8.73 4.73 7.08
CA GLY A 29 9.07 5.24 8.42
C GLY A 29 8.40 4.45 9.54
N GLN A 30 7.14 4.06 9.35
CA GLN A 30 6.40 3.28 10.34
C GLN A 30 6.87 1.83 10.41
N PHE A 31 7.34 1.28 9.30
CA PHE A 31 7.74 -0.12 9.21
C PHE A 31 9.14 -0.24 8.63
N PRO A 32 10.17 0.20 9.40
CA PRO A 32 11.54 0.26 8.88
C PRO A 32 12.16 -1.10 8.56
N ASN A 33 11.56 -2.19 9.05
CA ASN A 33 12.04 -3.55 8.75
C ASN A 33 11.53 -4.10 7.42
N LEU A 34 10.56 -3.43 6.79
CA LEU A 34 10.09 -3.84 5.48
C LEU A 34 11.08 -3.39 4.40
N GLU A 35 11.27 -4.25 3.40
CA GLU A 35 12.08 -3.88 2.24
C GLU A 35 11.21 -3.18 1.20
N ALA A 36 11.67 -2.04 0.72
CA ALA A 36 11.03 -1.29 -0.35
C ALA A 36 11.60 -1.75 -1.68
N GLN A 37 10.73 -2.16 -2.60
CA GLN A 37 11.12 -2.71 -3.90
C GLN A 37 10.17 -2.24 -4.98
N ILE A 38 10.63 -2.29 -6.24
CA ILE A 38 9.75 -2.14 -7.39
C ILE A 38 9.46 -3.54 -7.92
N LYS A 39 8.18 -3.94 -7.92
CA LYS A 39 7.70 -5.20 -8.47
C LYS A 39 6.56 -4.90 -9.42
N TRP A 40 6.57 -5.51 -10.61
CA TRP A 40 5.56 -5.25 -11.64
C TRP A 40 5.40 -3.73 -11.89
N ASN A 41 6.53 -3.01 -11.88
CA ASN A 41 6.61 -1.57 -12.07
C ASN A 41 5.85 -0.76 -11.01
N LYS A 42 5.68 -1.30 -9.80
CA LYS A 42 4.92 -0.64 -8.73
C LYS A 42 5.66 -0.68 -7.40
N PRO A 43 5.49 0.36 -6.56
CA PRO A 43 6.04 0.36 -5.20
C PRO A 43 5.49 -0.80 -4.37
N THR A 44 6.37 -1.61 -3.84
CA THR A 44 6.02 -2.82 -3.10
C THR A 44 6.87 -2.91 -1.83
N PHE A 45 6.24 -3.31 -0.74
CA PHE A 45 6.95 -3.58 0.52
C PHE A 45 6.86 -5.07 0.82
N THR A 46 8.00 -5.64 1.21
CA THR A 46 8.11 -7.06 1.56
C THR A 46 8.72 -7.22 2.96
N ASP A 47 8.44 -8.36 3.58
CA ASP A 47 9.04 -8.74 4.86
C ASP A 47 9.66 -10.12 4.70
N HIS A 48 10.96 -10.25 4.97
CA HIS A 48 11.74 -11.50 4.77
C HIS A 48 11.41 -12.18 3.43
N GLY A 49 11.22 -11.39 2.39
CA GLY A 49 10.94 -11.90 1.05
C GLY A 49 9.47 -12.17 0.75
N THR A 50 8.56 -12.02 1.73
CA THR A 50 7.14 -12.20 1.46
C THR A 50 6.44 -10.87 1.20
N TYR A 51 5.47 -10.89 0.28
CA TYR A 51 4.69 -9.72 -0.11
C TYR A 51 3.87 -9.20 1.09
N ILE A 52 3.93 -7.90 1.33
CA ILE A 52 3.12 -7.27 2.38
C ILE A 52 2.07 -6.33 1.77
N ILE A 53 2.49 -5.36 0.96
CA ILE A 53 1.58 -4.38 0.39
C ILE A 53 2.19 -3.74 -0.85
N MET A 54 1.33 -3.37 -1.79
CA MET A 54 1.71 -2.70 -3.04
C MET A 54 0.83 -1.48 -3.24
N PHE A 55 1.37 -0.48 -3.91
CA PHE A 55 0.67 0.76 -4.23
C PHE A 55 0.72 0.97 -5.74
N ALA A 56 -0.39 1.45 -6.31
CA ALA A 56 -0.46 1.70 -7.76
C ALA A 56 -1.19 3.02 -8.02
N ALA A 57 -0.47 3.99 -8.57
CA ALA A 57 -1.04 5.29 -8.91
C ALA A 57 -1.82 5.20 -10.21
N ALA A 58 -3.02 5.77 -10.21
CA ALA A 58 -3.87 5.90 -11.37
C ALA A 58 -4.29 7.35 -11.52
N LYS A 59 -5.06 7.67 -12.56
CA LYS A 59 -5.46 9.04 -12.85
C LYS A 59 -6.21 9.69 -11.69
N ASN A 60 -7.16 8.97 -11.09
CA ASN A 60 -8.08 9.53 -10.10
C ASN A 60 -7.86 9.03 -8.68
N HIS A 61 -6.96 8.06 -8.51
CA HIS A 61 -6.78 7.43 -7.19
C HIS A 61 -5.43 6.74 -7.08
N LEU A 62 -5.09 6.39 -5.85
CA LEU A 62 -4.02 5.46 -5.53
C LEU A 62 -4.66 4.15 -5.10
N SER A 63 -4.32 3.06 -5.74
CA SER A 63 -4.78 1.72 -5.37
C SER A 63 -3.86 1.14 -4.31
N ILE A 64 -4.45 0.50 -3.32
CA ILE A 64 -3.75 -0.19 -2.23
C ILE A 64 -4.07 -1.68 -2.36
N LEU A 65 -3.04 -2.51 -2.48
CA LEU A 65 -3.18 -3.95 -2.75
C LEU A 65 -2.56 -4.78 -1.62
N PRO A 66 -3.37 -5.14 -0.60
CA PRO A 66 -2.83 -5.88 0.56
C PRO A 66 -3.00 -7.39 0.50
N GLU A 67 -3.51 -7.96 -0.58
CA GLU A 67 -3.93 -9.34 -0.79
C GLU A 67 -5.39 -9.60 -0.42
N LYS A 68 -5.95 -10.64 -1.04
CA LYS A 68 -7.38 -10.96 -0.94
C LYS A 68 -7.82 -11.23 0.51
N GLU A 69 -7.05 -12.02 1.25
CA GLU A 69 -7.40 -12.41 2.62
C GLU A 69 -7.46 -11.19 3.54
N THR A 70 -6.56 -10.26 3.34
CA THR A 70 -6.52 -9.01 4.09
C THR A 70 -7.71 -8.13 3.72
N MET A 71 -8.05 -8.07 2.43
CA MET A 71 -9.24 -7.33 1.98
C MET A 71 -10.50 -7.87 2.63
N GLU A 72 -10.64 -9.17 2.72
CA GLU A 72 -11.79 -9.80 3.38
C GLU A 72 -11.85 -9.45 4.87
N HIS A 73 -10.70 -9.50 5.54
CA HIS A 73 -10.63 -9.20 6.98
C HIS A 73 -11.01 -7.75 7.29
N PHE A 74 -10.60 -6.80 6.45
CA PHE A 74 -10.83 -5.37 6.68
C PHE A 74 -11.95 -4.79 5.83
N ALA A 75 -12.81 -5.63 5.25
CA ALA A 75 -13.88 -5.14 4.35
C ALA A 75 -14.75 -4.07 4.98
N ASP A 76 -15.18 -4.25 6.22
CA ASP A 76 -16.03 -3.29 6.92
C ASP A 76 -15.29 -1.99 7.22
N ASP A 77 -14.04 -2.09 7.66
CA ASP A 77 -13.22 -0.91 7.96
C ASP A 77 -12.97 -0.06 6.71
N ILE A 78 -12.72 -0.73 5.58
CA ILE A 78 -12.51 -0.06 4.29
C ILE A 78 -13.80 0.65 3.86
N ALA A 79 -14.94 -0.01 4.01
CA ALA A 79 -16.24 0.58 3.69
C ALA A 79 -16.54 1.79 4.57
N GLN A 80 -16.24 1.71 5.86
CA GLN A 80 -16.43 2.82 6.79
C GLN A 80 -15.53 4.02 6.45
N ALA A 81 -14.34 3.75 5.91
CA ALA A 81 -13.45 4.81 5.43
C ALA A 81 -13.91 5.41 4.11
N ARG A 82 -14.96 4.87 3.51
CA ARG A 82 -15.56 5.33 2.25
C ARG A 82 -14.64 5.15 1.04
N TYR A 83 -13.76 4.17 1.09
CA TYR A 83 -12.93 3.80 -0.05
C TYR A 83 -13.66 2.78 -0.90
N SER A 84 -13.61 2.94 -2.23
CA SER A 84 -14.13 1.91 -3.12
C SER A 84 -13.18 0.71 -3.12
N ALA A 85 -13.71 -0.48 -3.31
CA ALA A 85 -12.93 -1.69 -3.19
C ALA A 85 -13.38 -2.76 -4.17
N SER A 86 -12.43 -3.62 -4.55
CA SER A 86 -12.69 -4.87 -5.24
C SER A 86 -12.19 -6.01 -4.33
N SER A 87 -12.13 -7.24 -4.85
CA SER A 87 -11.70 -8.37 -4.04
C SER A 87 -10.23 -8.32 -3.64
N ARG A 88 -9.40 -7.55 -4.34
CA ARG A 88 -7.95 -7.55 -4.14
C ARG A 88 -7.35 -6.20 -3.77
N LEU A 89 -8.12 -5.12 -3.89
CA LEU A 89 -7.57 -3.79 -3.65
C LEU A 89 -8.66 -2.83 -3.18
N PHE A 90 -8.23 -1.72 -2.58
CA PHE A 90 -9.12 -0.58 -2.39
C PHE A 90 -8.45 0.67 -2.93
N ARG A 91 -9.26 1.72 -3.14
CA ARG A 91 -8.82 2.94 -3.81
C ARG A 91 -8.99 4.14 -2.91
N ILE A 92 -7.92 4.93 -2.80
CA ILE A 92 -7.96 6.23 -2.12
C ILE A 92 -7.91 7.26 -3.24
N ARG A 93 -9.01 7.99 -3.46
CA ARG A 93 -8.99 9.06 -4.46
C ARG A 93 -7.99 10.13 -4.01
N TRP A 94 -7.37 10.78 -4.98
CA TRP A 94 -6.35 11.79 -4.65
C TRP A 94 -6.89 12.93 -3.78
N THR A 95 -8.21 13.17 -3.84
CA THR A 95 -8.89 14.19 -3.03
C THR A 95 -9.40 13.69 -1.69
N ASP A 96 -9.31 12.38 -1.42
CA ASP A 96 -9.79 11.81 -0.16
C ASP A 96 -8.72 11.92 0.94
N PRO A 97 -9.15 12.02 2.21
CA PRO A 97 -8.20 11.91 3.31
C PRO A 97 -7.63 10.50 3.38
N VAL A 98 -6.41 10.40 3.88
CA VAL A 98 -5.75 9.10 4.10
C VAL A 98 -5.96 8.68 5.54
N HIS A 99 -6.62 7.55 5.74
CA HIS A 99 -6.84 6.97 7.06
C HIS A 99 -5.60 6.14 7.45
N TYR A 100 -4.60 6.80 7.98
CA TYR A 100 -3.32 6.16 8.33
C TYR A 100 -3.48 5.08 9.39
N ASP A 101 -4.41 5.24 10.32
CA ASP A 101 -4.68 4.20 11.32
C ASP A 101 -5.14 2.90 10.66
N LEU A 102 -5.95 2.99 9.63
CA LEU A 102 -6.41 1.83 8.87
C LEU A 102 -5.23 1.19 8.11
N LEU A 103 -4.43 1.98 7.43
CA LEU A 103 -3.24 1.48 6.72
C LEU A 103 -2.30 0.76 7.69
N LYS A 104 -2.09 1.32 8.87
CA LYS A 104 -1.24 0.71 9.88
C LYS A 104 -1.75 -0.65 10.31
N LYS A 105 -3.05 -0.75 10.59
CA LYS A 105 -3.68 -2.02 10.98
C LYS A 105 -3.56 -3.07 9.88
N ILE A 106 -3.76 -2.67 8.63
CA ILE A 106 -3.67 -3.57 7.48
C ILE A 106 -2.26 -4.12 7.34
N ILE A 107 -1.26 -3.25 7.41
CA ILE A 107 0.14 -3.66 7.27
C ILE A 107 0.58 -4.54 8.44
N GLU A 108 0.22 -4.16 9.67
CA GLU A 108 0.52 -4.95 10.86
C GLU A 108 -0.11 -6.34 10.79
N PHE A 109 -1.34 -6.41 10.32
CA PHE A 109 -2.04 -7.68 10.13
C PHE A 109 -1.28 -8.58 9.17
N ASN A 110 -0.86 -8.03 8.01
CA ASN A 110 -0.12 -8.80 7.01
C ASN A 110 1.23 -9.26 7.54
N ILE A 111 1.95 -8.41 8.23
CA ILE A 111 3.25 -8.77 8.81
C ILE A 111 3.07 -9.96 9.77
N LYS A 112 2.06 -9.87 10.64
CA LYS A 112 1.79 -10.91 11.64
C LYS A 112 1.34 -12.22 10.98
N GLU A 113 0.38 -12.13 10.04
CA GLU A 113 -0.16 -13.32 9.37
C GLU A 113 0.89 -14.03 8.52
N LYS A 114 1.87 -13.31 8.02
CA LYS A 114 2.87 -13.85 7.11
C LYS A 114 4.25 -14.03 7.76
N ALA A 115 4.33 -13.93 9.06
CA ALA A 115 5.60 -14.01 9.80
C ALA A 115 6.34 -15.34 9.53
N GLU A 116 5.61 -16.42 9.34
CA GLU A 116 6.19 -17.75 9.08
C GLU A 116 6.07 -18.16 7.60
N ASN A 117 5.62 -17.25 6.74
CA ASN A 117 5.40 -17.58 5.34
C ASN A 117 6.75 -17.63 4.61
N PRO A 118 7.14 -18.79 4.02
CA PRO A 118 8.45 -18.92 3.38
C PRO A 118 8.50 -18.39 1.96
N GLY A 119 7.35 -18.17 1.32
CA GLY A 119 7.27 -17.74 -0.08
C GLY A 119 6.85 -16.29 -0.22
N PHE A 120 6.87 -15.80 -1.47
CA PHE A 120 6.42 -14.45 -1.79
C PHE A 120 4.92 -14.28 -1.51
N TRP A 121 4.12 -15.21 -2.01
CA TRP A 121 2.67 -15.24 -1.78
C TRP A 121 2.33 -16.23 -0.66
N ARG A 122 1.20 -16.02 0.01
CA ARG A 122 0.74 -16.99 1.00
C ARG A 122 0.01 -18.16 0.36
#